data_017628b9e967eddad1af800e9df4234b
#
_entry.id   017628b9e967eddad1af800e9df4234b
#
_cell.length_a   1.000
_cell.length_b   1.000
_cell.length_c   1.000
_cell.angle_alpha   90.00
_cell.angle_beta   90.00
_cell.angle_gamma   90.00
#
_symmetry.space_group_name_H-M   'P 1'
#
loop_
_entity.id
_entity.type
_entity.pdbx_description
1 polymer ?
#
loop_
_entity_poly.entity_id
_entity_poly.type
_entity_poly.pdbx_seq_one_letter_code
_entity_poly.pdbx_strand_id
1 'polypeptide(L)'
;MCTGDLGFSAAKTIDLEVWLPSQDCFREISSCSNFRDFQSRRMNTKIKDGKQKYYPHTLNGSALAVGRTLLAILENNFEKGVGVHMPKALKPYLNFDLIEIVK
;
A
#
# COMPACT_ATOMS: atom_id res chain seq x y z
N MET A 1 3.35 11.08 3.97
CA MET A 1 4.80 11.02 4.26
C MET A 1 5.37 12.42 4.41
N CYS A 2 6.14 12.65 5.45
CA CYS A 2 6.83 13.92 5.63
C CYS A 2 7.94 14.06 4.60
N THR A 3 8.32 15.31 4.29
CA THR A 3 9.41 15.57 3.34
C THR A 3 10.72 14.89 3.72
N GLY A 4 10.99 14.73 5.03
CA GLY A 4 12.17 14.02 5.50
C GLY A 4 12.20 12.53 5.21
N ASP A 5 11.04 11.93 4.90
CA ASP A 5 10.90 10.51 4.58
C ASP A 5 10.87 10.24 3.08
N LEU A 6 10.91 11.30 2.26
CA LEU A 6 10.99 11.13 0.82
C LEU A 6 12.35 10.54 0.45
N GLY A 7 12.34 9.49 -0.36
CA GLY A 7 13.57 8.95 -0.91
C GLY A 7 14.27 9.98 -1.77
N PHE A 8 15.59 9.95 -1.75
CA PHE A 8 16.43 10.87 -2.51
C PHE A 8 16.03 10.97 -3.99
N SER A 9 15.63 9.84 -4.58
CA SER A 9 15.29 9.74 -6.00
C SER A 9 13.83 10.03 -6.33
N ALA A 10 12.95 10.11 -5.34
CA ALA A 10 11.52 10.27 -5.57
C ALA A 10 11.16 11.75 -5.74
N ALA A 11 10.43 12.06 -6.81
CA ALA A 11 9.91 13.41 -7.04
C ALA A 11 8.62 13.66 -6.28
N LYS A 12 7.80 12.61 -6.09
CA LYS A 12 6.53 12.67 -5.36
C LYS A 12 6.22 11.30 -4.77
N THR A 13 5.76 11.30 -3.54
CA THR A 13 5.32 10.09 -2.86
C THR A 13 3.92 10.30 -2.27
N ILE A 14 3.06 9.32 -2.47
CA ILE A 14 1.72 9.29 -1.89
C ILE A 14 1.61 8.02 -1.06
N ASP A 15 1.23 8.17 0.22
CA ASP A 15 1.07 7.06 1.13
C ASP A 15 -0.41 6.83 1.43
N LEU A 16 -0.80 5.56 1.50
CA LEU A 16 -2.09 5.15 2.04
C LEU A 16 -1.86 4.66 3.45
N GLU A 17 -2.61 5.20 4.39
CA GLU A 17 -2.50 4.85 5.80
C GLU A 17 -3.81 4.28 6.32
N VAL A 18 -3.71 3.41 7.32
CA VAL A 18 -4.86 2.79 7.97
C VAL A 18 -4.79 3.03 9.47
N TRP A 19 -5.95 3.22 10.07
CA TRP A 19 -6.06 3.38 11.51
C TRP A 19 -5.88 2.05 12.23
N LEU A 20 -5.02 2.04 13.26
CA LEU A 20 -4.82 0.89 14.13
C LEU A 20 -5.24 1.24 15.56
N PRO A 21 -6.39 0.74 16.02
CA PRO A 21 -6.90 1.09 17.35
C PRO A 21 -5.95 0.76 18.50
N SER A 22 -5.23 -0.34 18.43
CA SER A 22 -4.31 -0.73 19.50
C SER A 22 -3.12 0.20 19.62
N GLN A 23 -2.74 0.88 18.55
CA GLN A 23 -1.62 1.81 18.52
C GLN A 23 -2.07 3.27 18.56
N ASP A 24 -3.38 3.50 18.46
CA ASP A 24 -3.99 4.83 18.47
C ASP A 24 -3.32 5.77 17.45
N CYS A 25 -3.04 5.25 16.26
CA CYS A 25 -2.41 6.02 15.19
C CYS A 25 -2.68 5.40 13.82
N PHE A 26 -2.39 6.19 12.79
CA PHE A 26 -2.36 5.70 11.41
C PHE A 26 -1.00 5.07 11.11
N ARG A 27 -1.03 4.00 10.35
CA ARG A 27 0.17 3.34 9.83
C ARG A 27 0.06 3.15 8.34
N GLU A 28 1.19 3.28 7.65
CA GLU A 28 1.27 3.12 6.21
C GLU A 28 1.05 1.67 5.79
N ILE A 29 0.20 1.46 4.78
CA ILE A 29 -0.01 0.15 4.16
C ILE A 29 0.41 0.13 2.70
N SER A 30 0.59 1.30 2.09
CA SER A 30 1.07 1.41 0.71
C SER A 30 1.75 2.75 0.54
N SER A 31 2.87 2.75 -0.15
CA SER A 31 3.57 3.96 -0.55
C SER A 31 3.81 3.90 -2.05
N CYS A 32 3.32 4.91 -2.77
CA CYS A 32 3.47 5.01 -4.21
C CYS A 32 4.33 6.22 -4.54
N SER A 33 5.41 5.99 -5.27
CA SER A 33 6.39 7.02 -5.60
C SER A 33 6.54 7.21 -7.09
N ASN A 34 6.66 8.47 -7.52
CA ASN A 34 7.01 8.83 -8.88
C ASN A 34 8.47 9.26 -8.89
N PHE A 35 9.30 8.54 -9.63
CA PHE A 35 10.74 8.80 -9.73
C PHE A 35 11.10 9.61 -10.97
N ARG A 36 10.11 10.02 -11.77
CA ARG A 36 10.33 10.66 -13.06
C ARG A 36 11.32 9.82 -13.89
N ASP A 37 12.36 10.43 -14.46
CA ASP A 37 13.33 9.73 -15.30
C ASP A 37 14.61 9.30 -14.56
N PHE A 38 14.66 9.47 -13.23
CA PHE A 38 15.86 9.17 -12.45
C PHE A 38 16.30 7.71 -12.58
N GLN A 39 15.35 6.78 -12.37
CA GLN A 39 15.65 5.35 -12.45
C GLN A 39 15.99 4.92 -13.88
N SER A 40 15.26 5.44 -14.86
CA SER A 40 15.50 5.13 -16.27
C SER A 40 16.88 5.56 -16.73
N ARG A 41 17.32 6.73 -16.29
CA ARG A 41 18.68 7.22 -16.61
C ARG A 41 19.75 6.35 -15.99
N ARG A 42 19.56 5.91 -14.76
CA ARG A 42 20.52 5.04 -14.07
C ARG A 42 20.60 3.66 -14.70
N MET A 43 19.48 3.12 -15.17
CA MET A 43 19.42 1.83 -15.84
C MET A 43 19.72 1.92 -17.34
N ASN A 44 19.81 3.13 -17.86
CA ASN A 44 19.94 3.41 -19.29
C ASN A 44 18.81 2.77 -20.11
N THR A 45 17.59 2.84 -19.57
CA THR A 45 16.38 2.33 -20.21
C THR A 45 15.73 3.47 -20.97
N LYS A 46 15.49 3.30 -22.26
CA LYS A 46 14.91 4.33 -23.11
C LYS A 46 13.68 3.83 -23.84
N ILE A 47 12.74 4.73 -24.07
CA ILE A 47 11.60 4.50 -24.96
C ILE A 47 11.98 5.01 -26.34
N LYS A 48 11.74 4.18 -27.36
CA LYS A 48 11.90 4.54 -28.75
C LYS A 48 10.50 4.79 -29.34
N ASP A 49 10.27 6.01 -29.78
CA ASP A 49 9.03 6.41 -30.44
C ASP A 49 9.38 7.03 -31.79
N GLY A 50 9.27 6.22 -32.86
CA GLY A 50 9.71 6.62 -34.19
C GLY A 50 11.21 6.93 -34.19
N LYS A 51 11.56 8.18 -34.49
CA LYS A 51 12.95 8.66 -34.49
C LYS A 51 13.39 9.20 -33.14
N GLN A 52 12.46 9.35 -32.19
CA GLN A 52 12.75 9.92 -30.88
C GLN A 52 13.06 8.85 -29.87
N LYS A 53 14.01 9.12 -29.00
CA LYS A 53 14.34 8.29 -27.84
C LYS A 53 14.33 9.17 -26.61
N TYR A 54 13.71 8.69 -25.54
CA TYR A 54 13.66 9.42 -24.27
C TYR A 54 13.62 8.47 -23.09
N TYR A 55 13.95 8.99 -21.91
CA TYR A 55 13.90 8.21 -20.67
C TYR A 55 12.49 8.21 -20.11
N PRO A 56 11.89 7.05 -19.87
CA PRO A 56 10.56 7.00 -19.28
C PRO A 56 10.56 7.43 -17.82
N HIS A 57 9.43 7.93 -17.37
CA HIS A 57 9.17 8.09 -15.95
C HIS A 57 8.80 6.74 -15.36
N THR A 58 9.17 6.50 -14.12
CA THR A 58 8.85 5.25 -13.43
C THR A 58 8.05 5.52 -12.17
N LEU A 59 7.15 4.59 -11.88
CA LEU A 59 6.36 4.57 -10.68
C LEU A 59 6.69 3.32 -9.89
N ASN A 60 6.67 3.43 -8.60
CA ASN A 60 6.86 2.30 -7.70
C ASN A 60 5.80 2.33 -6.61
N GLY A 61 5.21 1.18 -6.32
CA GLY A 61 4.24 1.08 -5.27
C GLY A 61 3.92 -0.36 -4.94
N SER A 62 3.68 -0.63 -3.67
CA SER A 62 3.14 -1.92 -3.25
C SER A 62 1.62 -1.88 -3.34
N ALA A 63 1.01 -2.95 -3.84
CA ALA A 63 -0.45 -3.05 -3.87
C ALA A 63 -0.99 -2.93 -2.45
N LEU A 64 -0.26 -3.48 -1.45
CA LEU A 64 -0.30 -3.07 -0.05
C LEU A 64 0.62 -3.96 0.80
N ALA A 65 0.90 -3.50 2.02
CA ALA A 65 1.59 -4.30 3.02
C ALA A 65 0.61 -5.31 3.62
N VAL A 66 0.74 -6.58 3.23
CA VAL A 66 -0.24 -7.63 3.56
C VAL A 66 -0.38 -7.83 5.07
N GLY A 67 0.73 -7.95 5.79
CA GLY A 67 0.71 -8.18 7.24
C GLY A 67 0.03 -7.05 8.00
N ARG A 68 0.37 -5.81 7.70
CA ARG A 68 -0.21 -4.64 8.36
C ARG A 68 -1.68 -4.46 7.99
N THR A 69 -2.04 -4.74 6.76
CA THR A 69 -3.44 -4.68 6.32
C THR A 69 -4.27 -5.75 7.02
N LEU A 70 -3.73 -6.96 7.18
CA LEU A 70 -4.40 -8.01 7.93
C LEU A 70 -4.62 -7.60 9.39
N LEU A 71 -3.60 -7.03 10.03
CA LEU A 71 -3.72 -6.51 11.39
C LEU A 71 -4.83 -5.47 11.50
N ALA A 72 -4.89 -4.55 10.54
CA ALA A 72 -5.92 -3.51 10.53
C ALA A 72 -7.33 -4.09 10.39
N ILE A 73 -7.50 -5.11 9.55
CA ILE A 73 -8.78 -5.81 9.40
C ILE A 73 -9.18 -6.45 10.72
N LEU A 74 -8.26 -7.15 11.37
CA LEU A 74 -8.54 -7.81 12.64
C LEU A 74 -8.91 -6.80 13.73
N GLU A 75 -8.16 -5.72 13.86
CA GLU A 75 -8.40 -4.73 14.92
C GLU A 75 -9.66 -3.90 14.70
N ASN A 76 -9.93 -3.48 13.48
CA ASN A 76 -11.06 -2.59 13.19
C ASN A 76 -12.40 -3.30 13.10
N ASN A 77 -12.40 -4.62 12.93
CA ASN A 77 -13.63 -5.40 12.76
C ASN A 77 -13.87 -6.38 13.89
N PHE A 78 -13.10 -6.28 14.96
CA PHE A 78 -13.24 -7.14 16.14
C PHE A 78 -14.47 -6.75 16.95
N GLU A 79 -15.27 -7.75 17.30
CA GLU A 79 -16.40 -7.59 18.22
C GLU A 79 -16.21 -8.51 19.42
N LYS A 80 -16.13 -7.93 20.62
CA LYS A 80 -15.89 -8.67 21.85
C LYS A 80 -16.97 -9.73 22.07
N GLY A 81 -16.54 -10.95 22.33
CA GLY A 81 -17.44 -12.08 22.55
C GLY A 81 -17.97 -12.75 21.29
N VAL A 82 -17.71 -12.19 20.13
CA VAL A 82 -18.17 -12.71 18.84
C VAL A 82 -17.00 -13.15 17.95
N GLY A 83 -16.09 -12.23 17.64
CA GLY A 83 -14.96 -12.50 16.77
C GLY A 83 -14.65 -11.34 15.87
N VAL A 84 -14.17 -11.65 14.66
CA VAL A 84 -13.79 -10.66 13.67
C VAL A 84 -14.72 -10.76 12.47
N HIS A 85 -15.45 -9.69 12.18
CA HIS A 85 -16.29 -9.59 11.00
C HIS A 85 -15.44 -9.30 9.76
N MET A 86 -15.75 -9.94 8.64
CA MET A 86 -15.04 -9.67 7.40
C MET A 86 -15.63 -8.45 6.70
N PRO A 87 -14.79 -7.53 6.20
CA PRO A 87 -15.27 -6.37 5.43
C PRO A 87 -16.04 -6.81 4.18
N LYS A 88 -17.02 -6.01 3.79
CA LYS A 88 -17.81 -6.26 2.57
C LYS A 88 -16.93 -6.43 1.33
N ALA A 89 -15.85 -5.67 1.25
CA ALA A 89 -14.95 -5.70 0.10
C ALA A 89 -14.29 -7.07 -0.10
N LEU A 90 -14.16 -7.88 0.97
CA LEU A 90 -13.56 -9.20 0.90
C LEU A 90 -14.56 -10.32 0.63
N LYS A 91 -15.86 -10.04 0.69
CA LYS A 91 -16.89 -11.09 0.48
C LYS A 91 -16.75 -11.85 -0.82
N PRO A 92 -16.45 -11.22 -1.96
CA PRO A 92 -16.29 -11.96 -3.23
C PRO A 92 -15.14 -12.97 -3.23
N TYR A 93 -14.19 -12.83 -2.31
CA TYR A 93 -12.97 -13.64 -2.24
C TYR A 93 -12.99 -14.67 -1.11
N LEU A 94 -14.01 -14.61 -0.25
CA LEU A 94 -14.09 -15.46 0.93
C LEU A 94 -15.41 -16.23 0.94
N ASN A 95 -15.38 -17.43 1.52
CA ASN A 95 -16.58 -18.23 1.73
C ASN A 95 -17.11 -18.14 3.18
N PHE A 96 -16.63 -17.15 3.93
CA PHE A 96 -17.09 -16.88 5.30
C PHE A 96 -17.09 -15.37 5.54
N ASP A 97 -17.86 -14.93 6.52
CA ASP A 97 -17.99 -13.51 6.87
C ASP A 97 -17.63 -13.22 8.33
N LEU A 98 -17.28 -14.24 9.09
CA LEU A 98 -16.94 -14.11 10.50
C LEU A 98 -15.87 -15.12 10.88
N ILE A 99 -14.85 -14.64 11.62
CA ILE A 99 -13.88 -15.49 12.32
C ILE A 99 -14.33 -15.55 13.78
N GLU A 100 -14.87 -16.69 14.19
CA GLU A 100 -15.41 -16.84 15.53
C GLU A 100 -14.31 -17.00 16.58
N ILE A 101 -14.60 -16.50 17.79
CA ILE A 101 -13.74 -16.76 18.95
C ILE A 101 -13.97 -18.18 19.41
N VAL A 102 -12.88 -18.95 19.49
CA VAL A 102 -12.90 -20.31 20.05
C VAL A 102 -12.60 -20.22 21.54
N LYS A 103 -13.56 -20.68 22.32
CA LYS A 103 -13.41 -20.71 23.79
C LYS A 103 -12.77 -22.02 24.26
#